data_d10a1cd50a494b9649fa6d132d93ad0f
#
_entry.id   d10a1cd50a494b9649fa6d132d93ad0f
#
_cell.length_a   1.000
_cell.length_b   1.000
_cell.length_c   1.000
_cell.angle_alpha   90.00
_cell.angle_beta   90.00
_cell.angle_gamma   90.00
#
_symmetry.space_group_name_H-M   'P 1'
#
loop_
_entity.id
_entity.type
_entity.pdbx_description
1 polymer ?
#
loop_
_entity_poly.entity_id
_entity_poly.type
_entity_poly.pdbx_seq_one_letter_code
_entity_poly.pdbx_strand_id
1 'polypeptide(L)'
;MATAVDVGQYVYQRKGWVNAWCLQKLVYFAHAWSLAWDGQGLFDADLEAWPDGPVERELYAVNKYHRDGYFATQLVGADVSRLTPRQRAVIDAVIDHYGDWSREQLIEASHTPVWEAARGDSGRHAQGAVLALREIRRWHTRAALSGADSPVPPSEHVRGLPEVSGEMVDAQIAKWRGALDLLAER
;
A
#
# COMPACT_ATOMS: atom_id res chain seq x y z
N MET A 1 17.15 1.19 4.83
CA MET A 1 15.74 0.86 4.57
C MET A 1 15.01 2.16 4.33
N ALA A 2 14.09 2.24 3.37
CA ALA A 2 13.33 3.46 3.12
C ALA A 2 12.36 3.73 4.28
N THR A 3 11.99 5.00 4.48
CA THR A 3 11.00 5.45 5.47
C THR A 3 9.73 5.94 4.78
N ALA A 4 8.65 6.12 5.53
CA ALA A 4 7.42 6.72 5.00
C ALA A 4 7.66 8.17 4.51
N VAL A 5 8.62 8.88 5.11
CA VAL A 5 9.02 10.23 4.71
C VAL A 5 9.70 10.21 3.33
N ASP A 6 10.54 9.19 3.06
CA ASP A 6 11.18 9.00 1.74
C ASP A 6 10.12 8.71 0.66
N VAL A 7 9.12 7.87 0.98
CA VAL A 7 7.98 7.58 0.09
C VAL A 7 7.16 8.85 -0.16
N GLY A 8 6.83 9.61 0.89
CA GLY A 8 6.11 10.88 0.78
C GLY A 8 6.85 11.91 -0.06
N GLN A 9 8.17 11.99 0.09
CA GLN A 9 9.02 12.85 -0.74
C GLN A 9 8.97 12.43 -2.21
N TYR A 10 8.99 11.14 -2.50
CA TYR A 10 8.88 10.65 -3.87
C TYR A 10 7.51 10.97 -4.47
N VAL A 11 6.42 10.84 -3.70
CA VAL A 11 5.08 11.29 -4.13
C VAL A 11 5.09 12.77 -4.52
N TYR A 12 5.70 13.65 -3.71
CA TYR A 12 5.84 15.07 -4.04
C TYR A 12 6.67 15.30 -5.32
N GLN A 13 7.73 14.54 -5.53
CA GLN A 13 8.52 14.65 -6.77
C GLN A 13 7.73 14.26 -8.02
N ARG A 14 6.83 13.28 -7.91
CA ARG A 14 6.03 12.77 -9.03
C ARG A 14 4.77 13.59 -9.30
N LYS A 15 4.07 14.04 -8.26
CA LYS A 15 2.78 14.74 -8.35
C LYS A 15 2.88 16.25 -8.19
N GLY A 16 3.98 16.76 -7.65
CA GLY A 16 4.01 18.10 -7.09
C GLY A 16 3.26 18.18 -5.76
N TRP A 17 2.85 19.37 -5.37
CA TRP A 17 2.14 19.55 -4.12
C TRP A 17 0.77 18.86 -4.10
N VAL A 18 0.53 18.11 -3.05
CA VAL A 18 -0.77 17.56 -2.66
C VAL A 18 -1.04 17.93 -1.19
N ASN A 19 -2.30 18.00 -0.79
CA ASN A 19 -2.62 18.27 0.61
C ASN A 19 -2.20 17.11 1.52
N ALA A 20 -2.11 17.37 2.84
CA ALA A 20 -1.59 16.42 3.81
C ALA A 20 -2.41 15.11 3.89
N TRP A 21 -3.73 15.17 3.69
CA TRP A 21 -4.58 13.97 3.64
C TRP A 21 -4.26 13.11 2.43
N CYS A 22 -4.23 13.71 1.23
CA CYS A 22 -3.89 12.99 0.01
C CYS A 22 -2.49 12.35 0.11
N LEU A 23 -1.50 13.08 0.63
CA LEU A 23 -0.15 12.54 0.81
C LEU A 23 -0.16 11.29 1.69
N GLN A 24 -0.82 11.34 2.85
CA GLN A 24 -0.93 10.20 3.76
C GLN A 24 -1.62 8.99 3.11
N LYS A 25 -2.69 9.23 2.33
CA LYS A 25 -3.40 8.14 1.67
C LYS A 25 -2.61 7.52 0.52
N LEU A 26 -1.91 8.33 -0.28
CA LEU A 26 -1.04 7.82 -1.34
C LEU A 26 0.11 6.98 -0.76
N VAL A 27 0.73 7.43 0.34
CA VAL A 27 1.77 6.67 1.04
C VAL A 27 1.23 5.37 1.65
N TYR A 28 0.03 5.42 2.27
CA TYR A 28 -0.65 4.23 2.75
C TYR A 28 -0.93 3.23 1.63
N PHE A 29 -1.53 3.66 0.52
CA PHE A 29 -1.84 2.77 -0.61
C PHE A 29 -0.58 2.20 -1.24
N ALA A 30 0.49 2.99 -1.39
CA ALA A 30 1.77 2.49 -1.90
C ALA A 30 2.34 1.38 -1.00
N HIS A 31 2.30 1.55 0.32
CA HIS A 31 2.72 0.54 1.27
C HIS A 31 1.82 -0.72 1.22
N ALA A 32 0.51 -0.54 1.16
CA ALA A 32 -0.47 -1.62 1.13
C ALA A 32 -0.39 -2.46 -0.15
N TRP A 33 -0.21 -1.82 -1.31
CA TRP A 33 -0.04 -2.52 -2.58
C TRP A 33 1.33 -3.19 -2.69
N SER A 34 2.39 -2.62 -2.11
CA SER A 34 3.68 -3.30 -1.97
C SER A 34 3.56 -4.58 -1.15
N LEU A 35 2.83 -4.54 -0.03
CA LEU A 35 2.53 -5.73 0.77
C LEU A 35 1.76 -6.79 -0.04
N ALA A 36 0.80 -6.36 -0.86
CA ALA A 36 -0.04 -7.27 -1.64
C ALA A 36 0.73 -7.93 -2.79
N TRP A 37 1.54 -7.17 -3.52
CA TRP A 37 2.24 -7.65 -4.71
C TRP A 37 3.58 -8.32 -4.39
N ASP A 38 4.36 -7.73 -3.47
CA ASP A 38 5.74 -8.14 -3.21
C ASP A 38 5.89 -8.88 -1.86
N GLY A 39 4.83 -8.90 -1.05
CA GLY A 39 4.83 -9.51 0.28
C GLY A 39 5.59 -8.69 1.33
N GLN A 40 6.14 -7.54 0.95
CA GLN A 40 6.93 -6.65 1.80
C GLN A 40 6.41 -5.22 1.70
N GLY A 41 6.39 -4.50 2.83
CA GLY A 41 6.07 -3.09 2.86
C GLY A 41 7.22 -2.22 2.33
N LEU A 42 6.92 -0.97 2.00
CA LEU A 42 7.93 -0.01 1.54
C LEU A 42 8.83 0.48 2.69
N PHE A 43 8.31 0.46 3.92
CA PHE A 43 8.97 0.96 5.12
C PHE A 43 8.60 0.11 6.34
N ASP A 44 9.39 0.23 7.41
CA ASP A 44 9.16 -0.44 8.69
C ASP A 44 8.67 0.59 9.71
N ALA A 45 7.37 0.91 9.65
CA ALA A 45 6.71 1.80 10.58
C ALA A 45 5.24 1.43 10.72
N ASP A 46 4.67 1.72 11.88
CA ASP A 46 3.27 1.48 12.18
C ASP A 46 2.35 2.44 11.41
N LEU A 47 1.24 1.91 10.93
CA LEU A 47 0.13 2.67 10.39
C LEU A 47 -1.01 2.69 11.43
N GLU A 48 -1.49 3.87 11.79
CA GLU A 48 -2.54 4.04 12.78
C GLU A 48 -3.90 4.34 12.14
N ALA A 49 -4.97 3.81 12.72
CA ALA A 49 -6.37 4.04 12.31
C ALA A 49 -6.88 5.38 12.86
N TRP A 50 -6.58 6.49 12.20
CA TRP A 50 -7.11 7.81 12.56
C TRP A 50 -8.52 8.05 11.97
N PRO A 51 -9.27 9.08 12.44
CA PRO A 51 -10.64 9.36 11.96
C PRO A 51 -10.77 9.49 10.44
N ASP A 52 -9.81 10.12 9.78
CA ASP A 52 -9.79 10.32 8.34
C ASP A 52 -8.97 9.22 7.62
N GLY A 53 -8.89 8.02 8.20
CA GLY A 53 -8.21 6.86 7.61
C GLY A 53 -6.77 6.66 8.11
N PRO A 54 -6.03 5.70 7.55
CA PRO A 54 -4.68 5.34 7.96
C PRO A 54 -3.69 6.52 7.92
N VAL A 55 -2.84 6.61 8.95
CA VAL A 55 -1.80 7.64 9.10
C VAL A 55 -0.50 7.01 9.56
N GLU A 56 0.62 7.41 8.96
CA GLU A 56 1.94 7.18 9.49
C GLU A 56 2.40 8.46 10.24
N ARG A 57 2.82 8.29 11.51
CA ARG A 57 3.00 9.42 12.44
C ARG A 57 4.19 10.30 12.12
N GLU A 58 5.32 9.73 11.70
CA GLU A 58 6.52 10.51 11.40
C GLU A 58 6.30 11.37 10.15
N LEU A 59 5.73 10.78 9.09
CA LEU A 59 5.35 11.53 7.90
C LEU A 59 4.34 12.64 8.24
N TYR A 60 3.36 12.36 9.11
CA TYR A 60 2.41 13.38 9.56
C TYR A 60 3.13 14.53 10.26
N ALA A 61 4.04 14.23 11.21
CA ALA A 61 4.76 15.23 11.97
C ALA A 61 5.68 16.09 11.06
N VAL A 62 6.46 15.43 10.19
CA VAL A 62 7.36 16.11 9.25
C VAL A 62 6.56 17.00 8.30
N ASN A 63 5.50 16.45 7.72
CA ASN A 63 4.69 17.19 6.75
C ASN A 63 3.90 18.36 7.37
N LYS A 64 3.52 18.27 8.64
CA LYS A 64 2.74 19.31 9.33
C LYS A 64 3.60 20.38 9.97
N TYR A 65 4.71 20.01 10.60
CA TYR A 65 5.43 20.89 11.51
C TYR A 65 6.82 21.32 11.02
N HIS A 66 7.38 20.60 10.02
CA HIS A 66 8.78 20.79 9.63
C HIS A 66 8.96 21.18 8.15
N ARG A 67 7.90 21.63 7.49
CA ARG A 67 8.00 22.20 6.13
C ARG A 67 8.22 23.72 6.19
N ASP A 68 8.97 24.23 5.20
CA ASP A 68 9.25 25.67 5.08
C ASP A 68 8.01 26.51 4.66
N GLY A 69 6.88 25.87 4.39
CA GLY A 69 5.63 26.54 4.03
C GLY A 69 4.53 25.56 3.66
N TYR A 70 3.32 26.06 3.60
CA TYR A 70 2.13 25.22 3.32
C TYR A 70 2.24 24.47 1.99
N PHE A 71 2.73 25.13 0.95
CA PHE A 71 2.90 24.54 -0.39
C PHE A 71 4.31 23.95 -0.63
N ALA A 72 5.16 23.92 0.38
CA ALA A 72 6.48 23.33 0.25
C ALA A 72 6.35 21.81 0.00
N THR A 73 7.14 21.30 -0.93
CA THR A 73 7.17 19.87 -1.30
C THR A 73 8.44 19.17 -0.83
N GLN A 74 9.30 19.87 -0.10
CA GLN A 74 10.49 19.27 0.49
C GLN A 74 10.19 18.83 1.92
N LEU A 75 10.35 17.54 2.19
CA LEU A 75 10.22 16.93 3.51
C LEU A 75 11.60 16.83 4.17
N VAL A 76 11.72 17.36 5.38
CA VAL A 76 12.99 17.34 6.14
C VAL A 76 13.37 15.89 6.46
N GLY A 77 14.62 15.54 6.23
CA GLY A 77 15.16 14.20 6.49
C GLY A 77 14.86 13.15 5.41
N ALA A 78 14.08 13.51 4.39
CA ALA A 78 13.80 12.61 3.27
C ALA A 78 15.03 12.35 2.39
N ASP A 79 15.19 11.10 2.00
CA ASP A 79 16.21 10.67 1.05
C ASP A 79 15.62 9.61 0.09
N VAL A 80 15.17 10.07 -1.08
CA VAL A 80 14.56 9.19 -2.09
C VAL A 80 15.54 8.19 -2.71
N SER A 81 16.85 8.35 -2.49
CA SER A 81 17.85 7.39 -2.97
C SER A 81 17.74 6.03 -2.25
N ARG A 82 17.13 6.00 -1.06
CA ARG A 82 16.84 4.77 -0.31
C ARG A 82 15.78 3.89 -0.95
N LEU A 83 14.96 4.46 -1.86
CA LEU A 83 13.95 3.71 -2.59
C LEU A 83 14.60 2.92 -3.74
N THR A 84 14.39 1.61 -3.75
CA THR A 84 14.80 0.75 -4.86
C THR A 84 14.00 1.05 -6.13
N PRO A 85 14.48 0.67 -7.33
CA PRO A 85 13.71 0.82 -8.56
C PRO A 85 12.32 0.15 -8.48
N ARG A 86 12.24 -1.02 -7.85
CA ARG A 86 10.97 -1.74 -7.66
C ARG A 86 9.99 -0.96 -6.76
N GLN A 87 10.47 -0.42 -5.66
CA GLN A 87 9.64 0.40 -4.76
C GLN A 87 9.12 1.65 -5.46
N ARG A 88 9.95 2.31 -6.26
CA ARG A 88 9.51 3.47 -7.07
C ARG A 88 8.45 3.07 -8.08
N ALA A 89 8.61 1.94 -8.78
CA ALA A 89 7.61 1.45 -9.72
C ALA A 89 6.26 1.15 -9.03
N VAL A 90 6.28 0.59 -7.82
CA VAL A 90 5.05 0.40 -7.01
C VAL A 90 4.39 1.74 -6.68
N ILE A 91 5.17 2.73 -6.23
CA ILE A 91 4.64 4.07 -5.91
C ILE A 91 4.07 4.73 -7.17
N ASP A 92 4.75 4.62 -8.31
CA ASP A 92 4.28 5.15 -9.58
C ASP A 92 2.95 4.53 -10.00
N ALA A 93 2.81 3.20 -9.93
CA ALA A 93 1.55 2.50 -10.23
C ALA A 93 0.38 2.96 -9.32
N VAL A 94 0.66 3.23 -8.06
CA VAL A 94 -0.32 3.78 -7.11
C VAL A 94 -0.68 5.23 -7.45
N ILE A 95 0.28 6.04 -7.83
CA ILE A 95 0.04 7.43 -8.26
C ILE A 95 -0.78 7.44 -9.57
N ASP A 96 -0.48 6.58 -10.52
CA ASP A 96 -1.21 6.49 -11.79
C ASP A 96 -2.69 6.14 -11.58
N HIS A 97 -3.00 5.35 -10.55
CA HIS A 97 -4.38 4.95 -10.24
C HIS A 97 -5.11 5.96 -9.32
N TYR A 98 -4.49 6.33 -8.21
CA TYR A 98 -5.13 7.13 -7.15
C TYR A 98 -4.76 8.61 -7.19
N GLY A 99 -3.76 9.01 -7.95
CA GLY A 99 -3.14 10.33 -7.85
C GLY A 99 -4.07 11.50 -8.20
N ASP A 100 -5.10 11.26 -9.01
CA ASP A 100 -6.09 12.28 -9.41
C ASP A 100 -7.40 12.20 -8.62
N TRP A 101 -7.47 11.29 -7.64
CA TRP A 101 -8.64 11.18 -6.78
C TRP A 101 -8.74 12.36 -5.81
N SER A 102 -9.96 12.77 -5.53
CA SER A 102 -10.21 13.79 -4.52
C SER A 102 -9.82 13.30 -3.12
N ARG A 103 -9.65 14.24 -2.19
CA ARG A 103 -9.41 13.92 -0.78
C ARG A 103 -10.47 12.96 -0.22
N GLU A 104 -11.73 13.23 -0.53
CA GLU A 104 -12.88 12.46 -0.07
C GLU A 104 -12.85 11.02 -0.60
N GLN A 105 -12.55 10.85 -1.89
CA GLN A 105 -12.41 9.52 -2.52
C GLN A 105 -11.27 8.71 -1.90
N LEU A 106 -10.10 9.35 -1.66
CA LEU A 106 -8.96 8.68 -1.03
C LEU A 106 -9.26 8.28 0.43
N ILE A 107 -9.96 9.14 1.18
CA ILE A 107 -10.38 8.85 2.55
C ILE A 107 -11.33 7.65 2.54
N GLU A 108 -12.39 7.70 1.74
CA GLU A 108 -13.39 6.64 1.62
C GLU A 108 -12.75 5.29 1.25
N ALA A 109 -11.92 5.26 0.22
CA ALA A 109 -11.23 4.04 -0.21
C ALA A 109 -10.25 3.49 0.85
N SER A 110 -9.72 4.35 1.72
CA SER A 110 -8.84 3.93 2.81
C SER A 110 -9.58 3.39 4.04
N HIS A 111 -10.90 3.60 4.14
CA HIS A 111 -11.77 3.07 5.20
C HIS A 111 -12.14 1.60 4.92
N THR A 112 -11.12 0.78 4.78
CA THR A 112 -11.28 -0.67 4.57
C THR A 112 -11.76 -1.37 5.85
N PRO A 113 -12.32 -2.60 5.78
CA PRO A 113 -12.63 -3.39 6.96
C PRO A 113 -11.44 -3.59 7.94
N VAL A 114 -10.21 -3.49 7.45
CA VAL A 114 -9.01 -3.52 8.29
C VAL A 114 -8.91 -2.26 9.15
N TRP A 115 -9.17 -1.10 8.54
CA TRP A 115 -9.23 0.17 9.25
C TRP A 115 -10.41 0.21 10.21
N GLU A 116 -11.59 -0.24 9.78
CA GLU A 116 -12.81 -0.29 10.61
C GLU A 116 -12.59 -1.16 11.86
N ALA A 117 -12.02 -2.35 11.69
CA ALA A 117 -11.72 -3.26 12.80
C ALA A 117 -10.70 -2.69 13.79
N ALA A 118 -9.65 -1.99 13.29
CA ALA A 118 -8.67 -1.34 14.13
C ALA A 118 -9.24 -0.09 14.82
N ARG A 119 -10.13 0.62 14.15
CA ARG A 119 -10.80 1.80 14.69
C ARG A 119 -11.79 1.44 15.81
N GLY A 120 -12.55 0.36 15.64
CA GLY A 120 -13.58 -0.07 16.59
C GLY A 120 -14.56 1.05 16.93
N ASP A 121 -15.13 1.00 18.12
CA ASP A 121 -16.03 2.04 18.66
C ASP A 121 -15.28 3.27 19.21
N SER A 122 -14.02 3.42 18.87
CA SER A 122 -13.20 4.56 19.30
C SER A 122 -13.80 5.86 18.80
N GLY A 123 -14.14 6.77 19.72
CA GLY A 123 -14.69 8.08 19.39
C GLY A 123 -13.75 8.90 18.49
N ARG A 124 -14.25 10.00 17.91
CA ARG A 124 -13.52 10.87 16.96
C ARG A 124 -12.13 11.33 17.44
N HIS A 125 -11.87 11.31 18.73
CA HIS A 125 -10.63 11.81 19.33
C HIS A 125 -9.68 10.72 19.79
N ALA A 126 -10.04 9.43 19.67
CA ALA A 126 -9.13 8.36 19.99
C ALA A 126 -8.03 8.29 18.92
N GLN A 127 -6.78 8.37 19.35
CA GLN A 127 -5.63 8.01 18.51
C GLN A 127 -5.77 6.54 18.17
N GLY A 128 -5.61 6.21 16.88
CA GLY A 128 -6.01 4.91 16.37
C GLY A 128 -5.10 3.78 16.82
N ALA A 129 -5.69 2.60 16.92
CA ALA A 129 -4.93 1.38 17.04
C ALA A 129 -4.08 1.15 15.78
N VAL A 130 -2.98 0.42 15.94
CA VAL A 130 -2.09 0.04 14.85
C VAL A 130 -2.81 -0.95 13.93
N LEU A 131 -2.72 -0.69 12.63
CA LEU A 131 -3.22 -1.56 11.58
C LEU A 131 -2.31 -2.78 11.43
N ALA A 132 -2.85 -3.98 11.54
CA ALA A 132 -2.08 -5.20 11.35
C ALA A 132 -1.66 -5.35 9.88
N LEU A 133 -0.35 -5.32 9.60
CA LEU A 133 0.21 -5.44 8.24
C LEU A 133 -0.28 -6.70 7.51
N ARG A 134 -0.44 -7.80 8.26
CA ARG A 134 -0.98 -9.07 7.74
C ARG A 134 -2.39 -8.89 7.16
N GLU A 135 -3.24 -8.14 7.84
CA GLU A 135 -4.63 -7.91 7.40
C GLU A 135 -4.68 -6.89 6.24
N ILE A 136 -3.81 -5.86 6.24
CA ILE A 136 -3.63 -4.95 5.09
C ILE A 136 -3.25 -5.77 3.86
N ARG A 137 -2.22 -6.61 3.96
CA ARG A 137 -1.79 -7.48 2.87
C ARG A 137 -2.92 -8.36 2.36
N ARG A 138 -3.60 -9.07 3.27
CA ARG A 138 -4.69 -9.99 2.95
C ARG A 138 -5.83 -9.30 2.21
N TRP A 139 -6.22 -8.11 2.68
CA TRP A 139 -7.29 -7.31 2.06
C TRP A 139 -6.93 -6.90 0.63
N HIS A 140 -5.77 -6.27 0.43
CA HIS A 140 -5.34 -5.77 -0.87
C HIS A 140 -5.01 -6.91 -1.86
N THR A 141 -4.46 -8.03 -1.39
CA THR A 141 -4.29 -9.23 -2.24
C THR A 141 -5.64 -9.76 -2.72
N ARG A 142 -6.66 -9.80 -1.85
CA ARG A 142 -8.01 -10.20 -2.25
C ARG A 142 -8.61 -9.21 -3.25
N ALA A 143 -8.45 -7.92 -3.04
CA ALA A 143 -8.91 -6.89 -3.98
C ALA A 143 -8.26 -7.06 -5.37
N ALA A 144 -6.94 -7.28 -5.42
CA ALA A 144 -6.22 -7.55 -6.67
C ALA A 144 -6.76 -8.78 -7.43
N LEU A 145 -7.16 -9.83 -6.70
CA LEU A 145 -7.65 -11.08 -7.31
C LEU A 145 -9.15 -11.05 -7.67
N SER A 146 -9.92 -10.15 -7.08
CA SER A 146 -11.38 -10.08 -7.30
C SER A 146 -11.80 -9.31 -8.54
N GLY A 147 -10.87 -8.69 -9.26
CA GLY A 147 -11.18 -7.80 -10.37
C GLY A 147 -11.77 -6.46 -9.93
N ALA A 148 -11.64 -6.11 -8.64
CA ALA A 148 -11.98 -4.79 -8.15
C ALA A 148 -11.11 -3.71 -8.82
N ASP A 149 -11.63 -2.47 -8.88
CA ASP A 149 -10.85 -1.33 -9.35
C ASP A 149 -9.62 -1.16 -8.46
N SER A 150 -8.44 -1.39 -9.04
CA SER A 150 -7.17 -1.47 -8.33
C SER A 150 -6.01 -1.11 -9.25
N PRO A 151 -4.91 -0.56 -8.72
CA PRO A 151 -3.74 -0.25 -9.53
C PRO A 151 -3.16 -1.52 -10.17
N VAL A 152 -2.58 -1.33 -11.35
CA VAL A 152 -1.93 -2.41 -12.09
C VAL A 152 -0.52 -2.63 -11.53
N PRO A 153 -0.17 -3.87 -11.15
CA PRO A 153 1.17 -4.15 -10.64
C PRO A 153 2.24 -3.85 -11.71
N PRO A 154 3.38 -3.26 -11.33
CA PRO A 154 4.45 -2.97 -12.29
C PRO A 154 4.95 -4.23 -13.00
N SER A 155 5.07 -4.17 -14.32
CA SER A 155 5.39 -5.31 -15.20
C SER A 155 6.78 -5.97 -14.97
N GLU A 156 7.68 -5.32 -14.25
CA GLU A 156 9.00 -5.88 -13.92
C GLU A 156 8.95 -7.13 -13.03
N HIS A 157 7.80 -7.44 -12.47
CA HIS A 157 7.61 -8.69 -11.70
C HIS A 157 7.66 -9.95 -12.56
N VAL A 158 7.50 -9.82 -13.88
CA VAL A 158 7.48 -10.95 -14.82
C VAL A 158 8.87 -11.30 -15.37
N ARG A 159 9.86 -10.42 -15.18
CA ARG A 159 11.25 -10.70 -15.61
C ARG A 159 11.93 -11.68 -14.66
N GLY A 160 11.82 -12.95 -14.98
CA GLY A 160 12.54 -14.02 -14.27
C GLY A 160 11.70 -15.17 -13.75
N LEU A 161 10.38 -15.13 -13.91
CA LEU A 161 9.60 -16.34 -13.78
C LEU A 161 9.92 -17.22 -15.00
N PRO A 162 10.28 -18.51 -14.81
CA PRO A 162 10.40 -19.42 -15.93
C PRO A 162 9.06 -19.40 -16.68
N GLU A 163 9.13 -19.39 -18.00
CA GLU A 163 7.95 -19.52 -18.84
C GLU A 163 7.20 -20.78 -18.40
N VAL A 164 6.02 -20.57 -17.78
CA VAL A 164 5.24 -21.69 -17.25
C VAL A 164 4.67 -22.42 -18.44
N SER A 165 5.31 -23.52 -18.84
CA SER A 165 4.79 -24.34 -19.94
C SER A 165 3.43 -24.94 -19.55
N GLY A 166 2.55 -25.14 -20.53
CA GLY A 166 1.28 -25.82 -20.32
C GLY A 166 1.43 -27.14 -19.59
N GLU A 167 2.48 -27.90 -19.90
CA GLU A 167 2.81 -29.17 -19.24
C GLU A 167 3.09 -29.02 -17.73
N MET A 168 3.76 -27.91 -17.32
CA MET A 168 3.99 -27.64 -15.89
C MET A 168 2.69 -27.28 -15.15
N VAL A 169 1.80 -26.56 -15.81
CA VAL A 169 0.46 -26.24 -15.26
C VAL A 169 -0.37 -27.51 -15.11
N ASP A 170 -0.40 -28.35 -16.14
CA ASP A 170 -1.17 -29.60 -16.12
C ASP A 170 -0.64 -30.58 -15.06
N ALA A 171 0.69 -30.71 -14.93
CA ALA A 171 1.30 -31.52 -13.88
C ALA A 171 0.94 -31.00 -12.47
N GLN A 172 0.92 -29.68 -12.27
CA GLN A 172 0.55 -29.10 -11.00
C GLN A 172 -0.93 -29.24 -10.69
N ILE A 173 -1.81 -29.08 -11.69
CA ILE A 173 -3.25 -29.34 -11.58
C ILE A 173 -3.51 -30.80 -11.23
N ALA A 174 -2.83 -31.74 -11.89
CA ALA A 174 -2.98 -33.18 -11.59
C ALA A 174 -2.56 -33.50 -10.15
N LYS A 175 -1.47 -32.89 -9.67
CA LYS A 175 -1.00 -33.06 -8.28
C LYS A 175 -2.00 -32.51 -7.25
N TRP A 176 -2.59 -31.33 -7.50
CA TRP A 176 -3.60 -30.76 -6.62
C TRP A 176 -4.91 -31.55 -6.65
N ARG A 177 -5.32 -32.06 -7.82
CA ARG A 177 -6.53 -32.89 -7.95
C ARG A 177 -6.42 -34.15 -7.09
N GLY A 178 -5.28 -34.85 -7.15
CA GLY A 178 -5.04 -36.02 -6.28
C GLY A 178 -5.05 -35.69 -4.78
N ALA A 179 -4.54 -34.54 -4.39
CA ALA A 179 -4.61 -34.10 -2.99
C ALA A 179 -6.03 -33.75 -2.55
N LEU A 180 -6.84 -33.15 -3.42
CA LEU A 180 -8.24 -32.82 -3.15
C LEU A 180 -9.11 -34.08 -3.07
N ASP A 181 -8.87 -35.09 -3.93
CA ASP A 181 -9.56 -36.37 -3.88
C ASP A 181 -9.30 -37.11 -2.56
N LEU A 182 -8.04 -37.11 -2.09
CA LEU A 182 -7.68 -37.67 -0.78
C LEU A 182 -8.31 -36.95 0.40
N LEU A 183 -8.57 -35.65 0.28
CA LEU A 183 -9.25 -34.86 1.33
C LEU A 183 -10.76 -35.06 1.29
N ALA A 184 -11.33 -35.38 0.15
CA ALA A 184 -12.77 -35.64 -0.02
C ALA A 184 -13.19 -37.02 0.51
N GLU A 185 -12.26 -37.95 0.65
CA GLU A 185 -12.49 -39.30 1.18
C GLU A 185 -12.43 -39.40 2.72
N ARG A 186 -12.22 -38.30 3.42
CA ARG A 186 -12.18 -38.22 4.89
C ARG A 186 -13.44 -37.57 5.47
#